data_4e2b834fbe125dfaf1ba3fd3afbfff4b
#
_entry.id   4e2b834fbe125dfaf1ba3fd3afbfff4b
#
_cell.length_a   1.000
_cell.length_b   1.000
_cell.length_c   1.000
_cell.angle_alpha   90.00
_cell.angle_beta   90.00
_cell.angle_gamma   90.00
#
_symmetry.space_group_name_H-M   'P 1'
#
loop_
_entity.id
_entity.type
_entity.pdbx_description
1 polymer ?
#
loop_
_entity_poly.entity_id
_entity_poly.type
_entity_poly.pdbx_seq_one_letter_code
_entity_poly.pdbx_strand_id
1 'polypeptide(L)'
;SVLGLIFGALLGVTGRVFKVPANEKAEALRECLPGANCGACGYPGCDGYAAAVAEGKAEVGACAVGGPACAAKMGEIMGVSVNASARMVASVACQGYGDHCKPKAEYQGMTDCVAASMVNNGTKACQYACLGLGTCERACPFGAIHIDPIKQIAVVDEEKCQGCKKCVAACPQHVLSMRPAGRTVNVGCHNPEKGIALKEKCDRA
;
A
#
# COMPACT_ATOMS: atom_id res chain seq x y z
N SER A 1 12.25 -44.60 -20.45
CA SER A 1 13.38 -43.98 -21.16
C SER A 1 14.47 -43.60 -20.14
N VAL A 2 15.70 -43.96 -20.46
CA VAL A 2 16.89 -43.76 -19.59
C VAL A 2 17.08 -42.29 -19.19
N LEU A 3 16.76 -41.38 -20.10
CA LEU A 3 16.86 -39.92 -19.87
C LEU A 3 15.97 -39.44 -18.70
N GLY A 4 14.76 -39.96 -18.58
CA GLY A 4 13.85 -39.62 -17.47
C GLY A 4 14.34 -40.11 -16.11
N LEU A 5 14.99 -41.27 -16.06
CA LEU A 5 15.61 -41.79 -14.85
C LEU A 5 16.82 -40.96 -14.42
N ILE A 6 17.63 -40.49 -15.36
CA ILE A 6 18.79 -39.61 -15.08
C ILE A 6 18.32 -38.27 -14.52
N PHE A 7 17.34 -37.61 -15.18
CA PHE A 7 16.79 -36.35 -14.71
C PHE A 7 16.08 -36.51 -13.34
N GLY A 8 15.33 -37.59 -13.13
CA GLY A 8 14.68 -37.85 -11.85
C GLY A 8 15.68 -38.07 -10.71
N ALA A 9 16.75 -38.81 -10.99
CA ALA A 9 17.82 -39.01 -10.01
C ALA A 9 18.57 -37.70 -9.72
N LEU A 10 18.87 -36.90 -10.74
CA LEU A 10 19.55 -35.61 -10.59
C LEU A 10 18.71 -34.64 -9.75
N LEU A 11 17.42 -34.51 -10.03
CA LEU A 11 16.50 -33.68 -9.25
C LEU A 11 16.33 -34.19 -7.81
N GLY A 12 16.30 -35.50 -7.61
CA GLY A 12 16.24 -36.11 -6.29
C GLY A 12 17.49 -35.85 -5.43
N VAL A 13 18.65 -35.90 -6.05
CA VAL A 13 19.94 -35.61 -5.38
C VAL A 13 20.05 -34.10 -5.09
N THR A 14 19.77 -33.25 -6.07
CA THR A 14 19.80 -31.78 -5.86
C THR A 14 18.79 -31.34 -4.81
N GLY A 15 17.57 -31.87 -4.78
CA GLY A 15 16.57 -31.59 -3.75
C GLY A 15 17.00 -32.00 -2.32
N ARG A 16 17.86 -33.01 -2.20
CA ARG A 16 18.44 -33.38 -0.88
C ARG A 16 19.63 -32.52 -0.49
N VAL A 17 20.50 -32.20 -1.44
CA VAL A 17 21.74 -31.42 -1.20
C VAL A 17 21.40 -29.95 -0.94
N PHE A 18 20.43 -29.39 -1.66
CA PHE A 18 19.96 -28.00 -1.49
C PHE A 18 18.76 -27.88 -0.54
N LYS A 19 18.53 -28.83 0.33
CA LYS A 19 17.50 -28.73 1.36
C LYS A 19 17.86 -27.57 2.29
N VAL A 20 17.14 -26.44 2.16
CA VAL A 20 17.23 -25.32 3.11
C VAL A 20 16.72 -25.86 4.44
N PRO A 21 17.51 -25.82 5.53
CA PRO A 21 17.03 -26.24 6.84
C PRO A 21 15.80 -25.39 7.20
N ALA A 22 14.68 -26.05 7.47
CA ALA A 22 13.48 -25.38 7.93
C ALA A 22 13.80 -24.73 9.28
N ASN A 23 13.72 -23.40 9.33
CA ASN A 23 13.89 -22.68 10.59
C ASN A 23 12.54 -22.72 11.31
N GLU A 24 12.41 -23.60 12.32
CA GLU A 24 11.17 -23.75 13.10
C GLU A 24 10.62 -22.39 13.61
N LYS A 25 11.52 -21.47 13.97
CA LYS A 25 11.12 -20.11 14.37
C LYS A 25 10.52 -19.33 13.21
N ALA A 26 11.07 -19.47 12.01
CA ALA A 26 10.53 -18.79 10.82
C ALA A 26 9.16 -19.35 10.44
N GLU A 27 8.92 -20.64 10.58
CA GLU A 27 7.61 -21.25 10.36
C GLU A 27 6.58 -20.76 11.37
N ALA A 28 6.90 -20.77 12.67
CA ALA A 28 6.03 -20.25 13.72
C ALA A 28 5.70 -18.74 13.51
N LEU A 29 6.69 -17.94 13.13
CA LEU A 29 6.47 -16.52 12.78
C LEU A 29 5.60 -16.39 11.54
N ARG A 30 5.77 -17.27 10.55
CA ARG A 30 4.95 -17.27 9.32
C ARG A 30 3.48 -17.54 9.58
N GLU A 31 3.16 -18.43 10.52
CA GLU A 31 1.79 -18.73 10.94
C GLU A 31 1.08 -17.53 11.59
N CYS A 32 1.84 -16.66 12.27
CA CYS A 32 1.30 -15.44 12.85
C CYS A 32 0.97 -14.36 11.79
N LEU A 33 1.54 -14.46 10.59
CA LEU A 33 1.39 -13.47 9.53
C LEU A 33 0.12 -13.73 8.69
N PRO A 34 -0.54 -12.67 8.19
CA PRO A 34 -1.84 -12.78 7.48
C PRO A 34 -1.75 -13.42 6.10
N GLY A 35 -0.57 -13.73 5.59
CA GLY A 35 -0.39 -14.38 4.28
C GLY A 35 -0.68 -13.51 3.06
N ALA A 36 -0.92 -12.23 3.24
CA ALA A 36 -1.28 -11.31 2.17
C ALA A 36 -0.15 -11.06 1.15
N ASN A 37 1.08 -11.40 1.48
CA ASN A 37 2.28 -11.22 0.62
C ASN A 37 2.38 -9.84 -0.04
N CYS A 38 1.88 -8.81 0.65
CA CYS A 38 1.70 -7.46 0.11
C CYS A 38 3.00 -6.66 -0.05
N GLY A 39 4.10 -7.09 0.60
CA GLY A 39 5.39 -6.39 0.57
C GLY A 39 5.44 -5.07 1.35
N ALA A 40 4.40 -4.70 2.10
CA ALA A 40 4.33 -3.44 2.84
C ALA A 40 5.40 -3.29 3.94
N CYS A 41 5.88 -4.41 4.47
CA CYS A 41 6.99 -4.48 5.43
C CYS A 41 8.38 -4.33 4.80
N GLY A 42 8.47 -4.19 3.47
CA GLY A 42 9.73 -4.07 2.72
C GLY A 42 10.36 -5.42 2.31
N TYR A 43 9.69 -6.54 2.59
CA TYR A 43 10.17 -7.88 2.25
C TYR A 43 9.34 -8.53 1.14
N PRO A 44 9.92 -9.44 0.34
CA PRO A 44 9.26 -10.07 -0.81
C PRO A 44 8.23 -11.14 -0.38
N GLY A 45 7.28 -10.77 0.46
CA GLY A 45 6.25 -11.66 0.97
C GLY A 45 6.40 -11.99 2.46
N CYS A 46 5.40 -12.68 3.00
CA CYS A 46 5.36 -13.02 4.42
C CYS A 46 6.43 -14.02 4.82
N ASP A 47 6.80 -14.94 3.92
CA ASP A 47 7.87 -15.91 4.16
C ASP A 47 9.25 -15.22 4.30
N GLY A 48 9.54 -14.26 3.41
CA GLY A 48 10.77 -13.48 3.47
C GLY A 48 10.86 -12.61 4.72
N TYR A 49 9.75 -12.04 5.15
CA TYR A 49 9.70 -11.29 6.41
C TYR A 49 9.87 -12.17 7.62
N ALA A 50 9.19 -13.34 7.69
CA ALA A 50 9.32 -14.28 8.78
C ALA A 50 10.77 -14.80 8.93
N ALA A 51 11.42 -15.13 7.82
CA ALA A 51 12.82 -15.55 7.81
C ALA A 51 13.74 -14.42 8.31
N ALA A 52 13.56 -13.19 7.84
CA ALA A 52 14.35 -12.04 8.25
C ALA A 52 14.20 -11.72 9.76
N VAL A 53 12.99 -11.85 10.31
CA VAL A 53 12.74 -11.69 11.76
C VAL A 53 13.42 -12.83 12.55
N ALA A 54 13.30 -14.08 12.08
CA ALA A 54 13.94 -15.22 12.73
C ALA A 54 15.47 -15.10 12.80
N GLU A 55 16.07 -14.46 11.79
CA GLU A 55 17.50 -14.17 11.70
C GLU A 55 17.91 -12.87 12.45
N GLY A 56 16.97 -12.12 13.01
CA GLY A 56 17.23 -10.84 13.68
C GLY A 56 17.56 -9.68 12.73
N LYS A 57 17.30 -9.83 11.41
CA LYS A 57 17.55 -8.81 10.38
C LYS A 57 16.39 -7.85 10.19
N ALA A 58 15.21 -8.18 10.71
CA ALA A 58 14.00 -7.37 10.61
C ALA A 58 13.40 -7.10 11.98
N GLU A 59 12.79 -5.93 12.14
CA GLU A 59 12.06 -5.57 13.35
C GLU A 59 10.79 -6.42 13.51
N VAL A 60 10.54 -6.87 14.74
CA VAL A 60 9.31 -7.56 15.11
C VAL A 60 8.16 -6.57 15.11
N GLY A 61 7.07 -6.89 14.39
CA GLY A 61 5.89 -6.02 14.34
C GLY A 61 5.83 -5.03 13.17
N ALA A 62 6.77 -5.07 12.24
CA ALA A 62 6.74 -4.21 11.04
C ALA A 62 5.60 -4.57 10.04
N CYS A 63 4.85 -5.65 10.26
CA CYS A 63 3.73 -6.04 9.43
C CYS A 63 2.50 -5.16 9.71
N ALA A 64 2.25 -4.16 8.86
CA ALA A 64 1.10 -3.26 9.00
C ALA A 64 -0.24 -4.01 8.87
N VAL A 65 -0.32 -5.02 8.00
CA VAL A 65 -1.53 -5.82 7.75
C VAL A 65 -1.85 -6.78 8.90
N GLY A 66 -0.83 -7.32 9.56
CA GLY A 66 -1.00 -8.19 10.74
C GLY A 66 -1.48 -7.45 11.98
N GLY A 67 -1.23 -6.17 12.05
CA GLY A 67 -1.64 -5.31 13.16
C GLY A 67 -1.04 -5.70 14.52
N PRO A 68 -1.62 -5.13 15.61
CA PRO A 68 -1.09 -5.31 16.97
C PRO A 68 -1.09 -6.77 17.45
N ALA A 69 -2.12 -7.54 17.08
CA ALA A 69 -2.25 -8.93 17.52
C ALA A 69 -1.16 -9.83 16.93
N CYS A 70 -0.82 -9.64 15.65
CA CYS A 70 0.28 -10.35 15.01
C CYS A 70 1.63 -9.91 15.62
N ALA A 71 1.84 -8.62 15.84
CA ALA A 71 3.04 -8.08 16.45
C ALA A 71 3.28 -8.67 17.86
N ALA A 72 2.23 -8.78 18.69
CA ALA A 72 2.31 -9.38 20.02
C ALA A 72 2.74 -10.86 19.96
N LYS A 73 2.08 -11.67 19.11
CA LYS A 73 2.42 -13.09 18.95
C LYS A 73 3.85 -13.28 18.45
N MET A 74 4.29 -12.46 17.48
CA MET A 74 5.67 -12.50 17.00
C MET A 74 6.66 -12.11 18.10
N GLY A 75 6.29 -11.14 18.95
CA GLY A 75 7.07 -10.73 20.12
C GLY A 75 7.25 -11.87 21.13
N GLU A 76 6.19 -12.63 21.41
CA GLU A 76 6.22 -13.81 22.28
C GLU A 76 7.19 -14.88 21.74
N ILE A 77 7.13 -15.18 20.43
CA ILE A 77 8.02 -16.16 19.79
C ILE A 77 9.49 -15.70 19.84
N MET A 78 9.73 -14.41 19.66
CA MET A 78 11.07 -13.85 19.65
C MET A 78 11.59 -13.45 21.04
N GLY A 79 10.73 -13.48 22.08
CA GLY A 79 11.08 -13.07 23.43
C GLY A 79 11.32 -11.56 23.59
N VAL A 80 10.71 -10.73 22.75
CA VAL A 80 10.84 -9.27 22.79
C VAL A 80 9.48 -8.60 23.02
N SER A 81 9.48 -7.51 23.81
CA SER A 81 8.28 -6.70 23.98
C SER A 81 8.09 -5.80 22.77
N VAL A 82 6.94 -5.91 22.10
CA VAL A 82 6.59 -5.09 20.95
C VAL A 82 5.52 -4.09 21.35
N ASN A 83 5.79 -2.80 21.18
CA ASN A 83 4.77 -1.78 21.34
C ASN A 83 3.83 -1.82 20.12
N ALA A 84 2.57 -2.16 20.35
CA ALA A 84 1.56 -2.17 19.32
C ALA A 84 1.33 -0.74 18.79
N SER A 85 1.71 -0.49 17.56
CA SER A 85 1.40 0.77 16.89
C SER A 85 -0.09 0.83 16.54
N ALA A 86 -0.69 2.02 16.59
CA ALA A 86 -2.08 2.21 16.19
C ALA A 86 -2.30 1.77 14.74
N ARG A 87 -3.46 1.17 14.46
CA ARG A 87 -3.86 0.82 13.09
C ARG A 87 -3.83 2.07 12.21
N MET A 88 -3.12 1.99 11.10
CA MET A 88 -3.02 3.07 10.12
C MET A 88 -3.93 2.81 8.94
N VAL A 89 -4.58 3.85 8.43
CA VAL A 89 -5.42 3.81 7.23
C VAL A 89 -5.01 4.90 6.25
N ALA A 90 -5.25 4.67 4.96
CA ALA A 90 -5.02 5.69 3.96
C ALA A 90 -6.06 6.80 4.07
N SER A 91 -5.66 8.03 3.77
CA SER A 91 -6.52 9.22 3.74
C SER A 91 -6.25 10.02 2.48
N VAL A 92 -7.29 10.61 1.91
CA VAL A 92 -7.22 11.43 0.69
C VAL A 92 -7.23 12.90 1.08
N ALA A 93 -6.16 13.61 0.80
CA ALA A 93 -6.02 15.04 1.06
C ALA A 93 -6.36 15.87 -0.19
N CYS A 94 -7.57 15.65 -0.74
CA CYS A 94 -8.11 16.42 -1.85
C CYS A 94 -9.63 16.50 -1.74
N GLN A 95 -10.17 17.72 -1.77
CA GLN A 95 -11.60 18.02 -1.78
C GLN A 95 -12.05 18.62 -3.12
N GLY A 96 -11.17 18.67 -4.11
CA GLY A 96 -11.43 19.23 -5.43
C GLY A 96 -12.19 18.28 -6.36
N TYR A 97 -13.45 17.97 -6.01
CA TYR A 97 -14.35 17.14 -6.80
C TYR A 97 -15.38 17.98 -7.57
N GLY A 98 -15.93 17.44 -8.66
CA GLY A 98 -16.93 18.10 -9.47
C GLY A 98 -16.48 19.51 -9.87
N ASP A 99 -17.38 20.49 -9.72
CA ASP A 99 -17.15 21.90 -10.10
C ASP A 99 -16.24 22.67 -9.12
N HIS A 100 -15.90 22.07 -7.96
CA HIS A 100 -15.05 22.73 -6.97
C HIS A 100 -13.61 22.94 -7.42
N CYS A 101 -13.10 22.11 -8.31
CA CYS A 101 -11.79 22.29 -8.93
C CYS A 101 -11.97 22.51 -10.43
N LYS A 102 -11.63 23.70 -10.93
CA LYS A 102 -11.80 24.05 -12.34
C LYS A 102 -11.09 23.06 -13.26
N PRO A 103 -11.72 22.63 -14.35
CA PRO A 103 -11.03 21.87 -15.38
C PRO A 103 -10.01 22.75 -16.10
N LYS A 104 -8.86 22.19 -16.47
CA LYS A 104 -7.80 22.85 -17.24
C LYS A 104 -7.77 22.36 -18.68
N ALA A 105 -7.99 21.07 -18.87
CA ALA A 105 -7.93 20.39 -20.14
C ALA A 105 -8.76 19.11 -20.11
N GLU A 106 -9.19 18.64 -21.27
CA GLU A 106 -9.72 17.30 -21.45
C GLU A 106 -8.61 16.33 -21.76
N TYR A 107 -8.56 15.22 -21.02
CA TYR A 107 -7.56 14.17 -21.22
C TYR A 107 -8.15 13.04 -22.06
N GLN A 108 -7.55 12.81 -23.20
CA GLN A 108 -7.85 11.68 -24.07
C GLN A 108 -6.65 10.72 -24.11
N GLY A 109 -6.70 9.67 -23.32
CA GLY A 109 -5.60 8.73 -23.19
C GLY A 109 -5.95 7.55 -22.28
N MET A 110 -4.94 6.81 -21.85
CA MET A 110 -5.13 5.68 -20.93
C MET A 110 -5.71 6.16 -19.60
N THR A 111 -6.68 5.41 -19.05
CA THR A 111 -7.26 5.68 -17.73
C THR A 111 -6.25 5.35 -16.63
N ASP A 112 -5.22 6.19 -16.52
CA ASP A 112 -4.12 6.04 -15.57
C ASP A 112 -3.61 7.41 -15.10
N CYS A 113 -3.44 7.56 -13.76
CA CYS A 113 -3.00 8.83 -13.19
C CYS A 113 -1.54 9.16 -13.53
N VAL A 114 -0.69 8.16 -13.68
CA VAL A 114 0.72 8.37 -14.01
C VAL A 114 0.83 8.91 -15.44
N ALA A 115 0.16 8.27 -16.38
CA ALA A 115 0.10 8.73 -17.77
C ALA A 115 -0.48 10.14 -17.90
N ALA A 116 -1.60 10.41 -17.22
CA ALA A 116 -2.23 11.73 -17.25
C ALA A 116 -1.38 12.81 -16.57
N SER A 117 -0.63 12.49 -15.52
CA SER A 117 0.26 13.45 -14.86
C SER A 117 1.42 13.91 -15.74
N MET A 118 1.87 13.05 -16.67
CA MET A 118 2.90 13.40 -17.66
C MET A 118 2.39 14.35 -18.74
N VAL A 119 1.06 14.36 -18.97
CA VAL A 119 0.43 15.24 -19.94
C VAL A 119 -0.13 16.47 -19.23
N ASN A 120 0.64 17.55 -19.24
CA ASN A 120 0.25 18.84 -18.64
C ASN A 120 -0.22 18.73 -17.17
N ASN A 121 0.31 17.77 -16.41
CA ASN A 121 -0.07 17.49 -15.02
C ASN A 121 -1.58 17.24 -14.81
N GLY A 122 -2.22 16.60 -15.78
CA GLY A 122 -3.63 16.17 -15.71
C GLY A 122 -4.66 17.23 -16.11
N THR A 123 -5.91 16.94 -15.79
CA THR A 123 -7.10 17.66 -16.28
C THR A 123 -7.55 18.83 -15.42
N LYS A 124 -7.09 18.92 -14.17
CA LYS A 124 -7.54 19.90 -13.18
C LYS A 124 -6.60 21.10 -13.09
N ALA A 125 -7.16 22.28 -12.84
CA ALA A 125 -6.38 23.52 -12.67
C ALA A 125 -5.43 23.47 -11.46
N CYS A 126 -5.80 22.75 -10.41
CA CYS A 126 -4.93 22.48 -9.27
C CYS A 126 -3.94 21.34 -9.62
N GLN A 127 -2.66 21.66 -9.66
CA GLN A 127 -1.60 20.69 -9.98
C GLN A 127 -1.38 19.62 -8.89
N TYR A 128 -1.97 19.80 -7.73
CA TYR A 128 -1.92 18.85 -6.60
C TYR A 128 -3.23 18.05 -6.46
N ALA A 129 -4.19 18.20 -7.38
CA ALA A 129 -5.48 17.56 -7.27
C ALA A 129 -5.43 16.06 -7.56
N CYS A 130 -6.35 15.31 -6.94
CA CYS A 130 -6.62 13.94 -7.35
C CYS A 130 -7.14 13.93 -8.78
N LEU A 131 -6.52 13.14 -9.68
CA LEU A 131 -6.90 13.03 -11.08
C LEU A 131 -8.11 12.12 -11.33
N GLY A 132 -8.44 11.24 -10.35
CA GLY A 132 -9.63 10.41 -10.44
C GLY A 132 -9.57 9.26 -11.45
N LEU A 133 -8.37 8.86 -11.93
CA LEU A 133 -8.22 7.82 -12.97
C LEU A 133 -7.90 6.42 -12.42
N GLY A 134 -8.03 6.19 -11.12
CA GLY A 134 -8.07 4.86 -10.52
C GLY A 134 -6.74 4.12 -10.36
N THR A 135 -5.58 4.74 -10.55
CA THR A 135 -4.28 4.06 -10.35
C THR A 135 -4.12 3.53 -8.92
N CYS A 136 -4.58 4.26 -7.91
CA CYS A 136 -4.57 3.83 -6.51
C CYS A 136 -5.58 2.70 -6.23
N GLU A 137 -6.71 2.68 -6.92
CA GLU A 137 -7.73 1.63 -6.85
C GLU A 137 -7.17 0.30 -7.38
N ARG A 138 -6.57 0.33 -8.57
CA ARG A 138 -5.91 -0.85 -9.16
C ARG A 138 -4.72 -1.36 -8.34
N ALA A 139 -4.03 -0.48 -7.62
CA ALA A 139 -2.91 -0.84 -6.76
C ALA A 139 -3.34 -1.46 -5.43
N CYS A 140 -4.62 -1.36 -5.04
CA CYS A 140 -5.11 -1.83 -3.75
C CYS A 140 -5.51 -3.31 -3.79
N PRO A 141 -4.77 -4.23 -3.14
CA PRO A 141 -5.09 -5.65 -3.15
C PRO A 141 -6.30 -6.00 -2.26
N PHE A 142 -6.79 -5.04 -1.45
CA PHE A 142 -7.87 -5.26 -0.49
C PHE A 142 -9.20 -4.62 -0.94
N GLY A 143 -9.24 -3.97 -2.10
CA GLY A 143 -10.43 -3.26 -2.57
C GLY A 143 -10.90 -2.14 -1.61
N ALA A 144 -9.98 -1.58 -0.83
CA ALA A 144 -10.27 -0.58 0.19
C ALA A 144 -10.28 0.85 -0.34
N ILE A 145 -9.99 1.07 -1.61
CA ILE A 145 -10.01 2.38 -2.25
C ILE A 145 -10.66 2.27 -3.62
N HIS A 146 -11.52 3.21 -3.93
CA HIS A 146 -12.20 3.30 -5.22
C HIS A 146 -12.32 4.75 -5.66
N ILE A 147 -12.61 4.98 -6.92
CA ILE A 147 -12.93 6.30 -7.43
C ILE A 147 -14.43 6.49 -7.34
N ASP A 148 -14.85 7.52 -6.61
CA ASP A 148 -16.27 7.92 -6.55
C ASP A 148 -16.71 8.38 -7.96
N PRO A 149 -17.76 7.78 -8.56
CA PRO A 149 -18.17 8.09 -9.93
C PRO A 149 -18.73 9.50 -10.09
N ILE A 150 -19.26 10.09 -9.03
CA ILE A 150 -19.84 11.45 -9.04
C ILE A 150 -18.76 12.48 -8.75
N LYS A 151 -17.98 12.25 -7.69
CA LYS A 151 -16.92 13.18 -7.24
C LYS A 151 -15.67 13.11 -8.08
N GLN A 152 -15.44 11.99 -8.78
CA GLN A 152 -14.22 11.74 -9.56
C GLN A 152 -12.93 11.98 -8.75
N ILE A 153 -12.93 11.56 -7.50
CA ILE A 153 -11.79 11.50 -6.61
C ILE A 153 -11.74 10.15 -5.89
N ALA A 154 -10.57 9.79 -5.39
CA ALA A 154 -10.42 8.58 -4.61
C ALA A 154 -11.16 8.70 -3.26
N VAL A 155 -11.79 7.61 -2.85
CA VAL A 155 -12.44 7.43 -1.54
C VAL A 155 -11.89 6.15 -0.91
N VAL A 156 -11.59 6.21 0.37
CA VAL A 156 -11.04 5.08 1.13
C VAL A 156 -12.09 4.52 2.08
N ASP A 157 -12.31 3.21 1.99
CA ASP A 157 -13.04 2.43 2.97
C ASP A 157 -12.08 2.06 4.10
N GLU A 158 -12.25 2.69 5.26
CA GLU A 158 -11.36 2.50 6.40
C GLU A 158 -11.47 1.10 6.99
N GLU A 159 -12.63 0.46 6.93
CA GLU A 159 -12.83 -0.87 7.49
C GLU A 159 -12.03 -1.92 6.71
N LYS A 160 -12.00 -1.79 5.38
CA LYS A 160 -11.23 -2.67 4.50
C LYS A 160 -9.74 -2.31 4.42
N CYS A 161 -9.38 -1.07 4.75
CA CYS A 161 -8.00 -0.60 4.61
C CYS A 161 -7.06 -1.29 5.61
N GLN A 162 -6.05 -1.99 5.10
CA GLN A 162 -5.04 -2.69 5.88
C GLN A 162 -3.73 -1.89 6.08
N GLY A 163 -3.69 -0.61 5.69
CA GLY A 163 -2.53 0.24 5.91
C GLY A 163 -1.27 -0.12 5.11
N CYS A 164 -1.39 -0.89 4.03
CA CYS A 164 -0.26 -1.42 3.26
C CYS A 164 0.53 -0.39 2.43
N LYS A 165 0.11 0.86 2.38
CA LYS A 165 0.75 2.00 1.68
C LYS A 165 0.87 1.87 0.15
N LYS A 166 0.41 0.81 -0.51
CA LYS A 166 0.52 0.64 -1.96
C LYS A 166 -0.16 1.77 -2.74
N CYS A 167 -1.34 2.21 -2.31
CA CYS A 167 -2.03 3.34 -2.94
C CYS A 167 -1.27 4.66 -2.79
N VAL A 168 -0.57 4.87 -1.66
CA VAL A 168 0.27 6.05 -1.42
C VAL A 168 1.45 6.06 -2.39
N ALA A 169 2.14 4.93 -2.53
CA ALA A 169 3.27 4.79 -3.46
C ALA A 169 2.86 4.91 -4.94
N ALA A 170 1.64 4.45 -5.28
CA ALA A 170 1.14 4.48 -6.66
C ALA A 170 0.59 5.85 -7.08
N CYS A 171 0.40 6.79 -6.16
CA CYS A 171 -0.22 8.08 -6.46
C CYS A 171 0.79 9.11 -6.96
N PRO A 172 0.77 9.52 -8.25
CA PRO A 172 1.72 10.49 -8.79
C PRO A 172 1.50 11.90 -8.25
N GLN A 173 0.27 12.20 -7.78
CA GLN A 173 -0.09 13.49 -7.21
C GLN A 173 0.15 13.58 -5.70
N HIS A 174 0.58 12.47 -5.06
CA HIS A 174 0.83 12.38 -3.62
C HIS A 174 -0.33 12.86 -2.73
N VAL A 175 -1.58 12.73 -3.22
CA VAL A 175 -2.79 13.13 -2.46
C VAL A 175 -3.16 12.16 -1.35
N LEU A 176 -2.50 10.99 -1.30
CA LEU A 176 -2.75 9.95 -0.31
C LEU A 176 -1.68 9.98 0.78
N SER A 177 -2.12 9.94 2.02
CA SER A 177 -1.26 9.86 3.20
C SER A 177 -1.79 8.81 4.16
N MET A 178 -0.96 8.40 5.13
CA MET A 178 -1.38 7.48 6.17
C MET A 178 -1.76 8.25 7.43
N ARG A 179 -2.86 7.84 8.07
CA ARG A 179 -3.30 8.39 9.35
C ARG A 179 -3.72 7.28 10.32
N PRO A 180 -3.73 7.52 11.63
CA PRO A 180 -4.32 6.59 12.59
C PRO A 180 -5.82 6.39 12.28
N ALA A 181 -6.29 5.13 12.34
CA ALA A 181 -7.70 4.80 12.21
C ALA A 181 -8.53 5.45 13.32
N GLY A 182 -9.78 5.79 13.02
CA GLY A 182 -10.70 6.43 13.97
C GLY A 182 -10.45 7.91 14.20
N ARG A 183 -9.50 8.53 13.52
CA ARG A 183 -9.30 9.99 13.61
C ARG A 183 -10.42 10.71 12.86
N THR A 184 -11.18 11.54 13.57
CA THR A 184 -12.35 12.27 13.01
C THR A 184 -11.95 13.55 12.25
N VAL A 185 -10.80 14.15 12.60
CA VAL A 185 -10.32 15.38 11.97
C VAL A 185 -9.15 15.07 11.05
N ASN A 186 -9.26 15.45 9.78
CA ASN A 186 -8.25 15.22 8.76
C ASN A 186 -7.98 16.48 7.94
N VAL A 187 -6.75 16.58 7.43
CA VAL A 187 -6.38 17.63 6.47
C VAL A 187 -7.02 17.26 5.12
N GLY A 188 -7.96 18.08 4.66
CA GLY A 188 -8.71 17.85 3.43
C GLY A 188 -8.00 18.30 2.15
N CYS A 189 -6.92 19.09 2.27
CA CYS A 189 -6.17 19.59 1.12
C CYS A 189 -4.68 19.62 1.47
N HIS A 190 -3.82 19.14 0.55
CA HIS A 190 -2.37 19.15 0.71
C HIS A 190 -1.67 20.18 -0.20
N ASN A 191 -2.44 21.01 -0.92
CA ASN A 191 -1.87 22.05 -1.77
C ASN A 191 -1.14 23.10 -0.92
N PRO A 192 0.15 23.38 -1.19
CA PRO A 192 0.93 24.38 -0.46
C PRO A 192 0.67 25.82 -0.91
N GLU A 193 -0.03 26.03 -2.03
CA GLU A 193 -0.40 27.35 -2.52
C GLU A 193 -1.37 28.04 -1.56
N LYS A 194 -1.38 29.37 -1.54
CA LYS A 194 -2.21 30.18 -0.64
C LYS A 194 -2.88 31.35 -1.36
N GLY A 195 -3.92 31.87 -0.74
CA GLY A 195 -4.55 33.13 -1.16
C GLY A 195 -5.47 33.00 -2.38
N ILE A 196 -5.61 34.09 -3.13
CA ILE A 196 -6.57 34.22 -4.22
C ILE A 196 -6.27 33.25 -5.35
N ALA A 197 -4.99 33.10 -5.72
CA ALA A 197 -4.57 32.20 -6.80
C ALA A 197 -5.00 30.73 -6.57
N LEU A 198 -5.05 30.29 -5.33
CA LEU A 198 -5.53 28.95 -4.99
C LEU A 198 -7.06 28.87 -5.13
N LYS A 199 -7.79 29.88 -4.64
CA LYS A 199 -9.26 29.93 -4.72
C LYS A 199 -9.76 30.04 -6.18
N GLU A 200 -8.97 30.63 -7.07
CA GLU A 200 -9.28 30.64 -8.50
C GLU A 200 -9.23 29.24 -9.14
N LYS A 201 -8.41 28.34 -8.60
CA LYS A 201 -8.26 26.95 -9.07
C LYS A 201 -9.24 25.98 -8.40
N CYS A 202 -9.48 26.17 -7.08
CA CYS A 202 -10.30 25.29 -6.27
C CYS A 202 -10.90 26.06 -5.09
N ASP A 203 -12.22 26.00 -4.92
CA ASP A 203 -12.93 26.69 -3.84
C ASP A 203 -12.95 25.90 -2.51
N ARG A 204 -12.50 24.65 -2.53
CA ARG A 204 -12.40 23.75 -1.36
C ARG A 204 -11.01 23.67 -0.74
N ALA A 205 -10.10 24.49 -1.20
CA ALA A 205 -8.72 24.50 -0.70
C ALA A 205 -8.50 25.47 0.46
#